data_6d490544fc475967276e82c605594592
#
_entry.id   6d490544fc475967276e82c605594592
#
_cell.length_a   1.000
_cell.length_b   1.000
_cell.length_c   1.000
_cell.angle_alpha   90.00
_cell.angle_beta   90.00
_cell.angle_gamma   90.00
#
_symmetry.space_group_name_H-M   'P 1'
#
loop_
_entity.id
_entity.type
_entity.pdbx_description
1 polymer ?
#
loop_
_entity_poly.entity_id
_entity_poly.type
_entity_poly.pdbx_seq_one_letter_code
_entity_poly.pdbx_strand_id
1 'polypeptide(L)'
;MQTGLPRQRAGFTLVEMLIVVAMIGILAAIALPRINLSRLRSKGAIQGLGTTMLAFQREAIGRQHNMVIMVDVPGRALRALYDSTNDVRINNNERVRIIPVGEEIVFGKPAAVPARSFGANPVNFTTTELSTGLPAMVLYRNGSAKEFGGLYLSTAKAMAGAPGHANETWAMELVRATGRAEWLRWNGTAWVRGF
;
A
#
# COMPACT_ATOMS: atom_id res chain seq x y z
N MET A 1 13.93 20.70 68.59
CA MET A 1 13.82 21.59 67.43
C MET A 1 14.88 21.19 66.43
N GLN A 2 14.49 20.47 65.35
CA GLN A 2 15.42 20.14 64.26
C GLN A 2 15.22 21.16 63.13
N THR A 3 16.20 22.02 62.92
CA THR A 3 16.25 22.94 61.82
C THR A 3 16.67 22.20 60.55
N GLY A 4 15.70 21.89 59.67
CA GLY A 4 15.97 21.32 58.34
C GLY A 4 16.72 22.33 57.48
N LEU A 5 17.93 21.97 57.03
CA LEU A 5 18.69 22.74 56.07
C LEU A 5 17.96 22.86 54.71
N PRO A 6 17.89 24.05 54.12
CA PRO A 6 17.26 24.22 52.81
C PRO A 6 18.04 23.45 51.74
N ARG A 7 17.37 22.55 51.07
CA ARG A 7 17.92 21.78 49.94
C ARG A 7 18.17 22.74 48.77
N GLN A 8 19.43 23.09 48.54
CA GLN A 8 19.80 23.89 47.36
C GLN A 8 19.42 23.14 46.09
N ARG A 9 18.52 23.71 45.32
CA ARG A 9 18.21 23.23 43.95
C ARG A 9 19.37 23.68 43.05
N ALA A 10 20.26 22.74 42.69
CA ALA A 10 21.26 22.99 41.68
C ALA A 10 20.55 23.20 40.32
N GLY A 11 20.66 24.40 39.78
CA GLY A 11 20.22 24.70 38.41
C GLY A 11 21.26 24.23 37.40
N PHE A 12 20.83 23.91 36.19
CA PHE A 12 21.74 23.57 35.09
C PHE A 12 22.59 24.78 34.71
N THR A 13 23.86 24.54 34.42
CA THR A 13 24.77 25.60 33.93
C THR A 13 24.52 25.82 32.43
N LEU A 14 24.81 27.06 31.96
CA LEU A 14 24.70 27.37 30.53
C LEU A 14 25.61 26.49 29.68
N VAL A 15 26.79 26.11 30.17
CA VAL A 15 27.75 25.23 29.51
C VAL A 15 27.18 23.80 29.38
N GLU A 16 26.53 23.31 30.42
CA GLU A 16 25.91 21.98 30.42
C GLU A 16 24.79 21.87 29.39
N MET A 17 23.94 22.88 29.25
CA MET A 17 22.93 22.98 28.22
C MET A 17 23.54 23.02 26.81
N LEU A 18 24.63 23.75 26.63
CA LEU A 18 25.33 23.87 25.35
C LEU A 18 25.91 22.52 24.91
N ILE A 19 26.54 21.79 25.86
CA ILE A 19 27.06 20.45 25.61
C ILE A 19 25.93 19.48 25.21
N VAL A 20 24.80 19.50 25.91
CA VAL A 20 23.65 18.65 25.62
C VAL A 20 23.10 18.93 24.21
N VAL A 21 22.91 20.19 23.84
CA VAL A 21 22.43 20.56 22.49
C VAL A 21 23.43 20.13 21.41
N ALA A 22 24.73 20.31 21.66
CA ALA A 22 25.76 19.85 20.72
C ALA A 22 25.75 18.33 20.54
N MET A 23 25.60 17.56 21.63
CA MET A 23 25.49 16.09 21.56
C MET A 23 24.23 15.64 20.80
N ILE A 24 23.08 16.30 21.07
CA ILE A 24 21.84 16.01 20.32
C ILE A 24 22.04 16.30 18.83
N GLY A 25 22.69 17.41 18.47
CA GLY A 25 22.98 17.76 17.08
C GLY A 25 23.85 16.73 16.38
N ILE A 26 24.90 16.24 17.03
CA ILE A 26 25.78 15.18 16.49
C ILE A 26 25.01 13.88 16.33
N LEU A 27 24.23 13.45 17.32
CA LEU A 27 23.44 12.23 17.25
C LEU A 27 22.37 12.32 16.15
N ALA A 28 21.70 13.47 16.01
CA ALA A 28 20.74 13.70 14.96
C ALA A 28 21.38 13.63 13.57
N ALA A 29 22.57 14.22 13.37
CA ALA A 29 23.29 14.19 12.11
C ALA A 29 23.66 12.75 11.66
N ILE A 30 23.94 11.85 12.60
CA ILE A 30 24.26 10.46 12.34
C ILE A 30 22.98 9.62 12.08
N ALA A 31 21.88 9.94 12.77
CA ALA A 31 20.64 9.17 12.70
C ALA A 31 19.81 9.47 11.44
N LEU A 32 19.71 10.74 11.01
CA LEU A 32 18.89 11.18 9.88
C LEU A 32 19.18 10.47 8.56
N PRO A 33 20.44 10.23 8.13
CA PRO A 33 20.72 9.56 6.86
C PRO A 33 20.30 8.10 6.80
N ARG A 34 20.04 7.46 7.95
CA ARG A 34 19.66 6.04 8.04
C ARG A 34 18.16 5.80 7.88
N ILE A 35 17.35 6.85 7.93
CA ILE A 35 15.90 6.74 7.77
C ILE A 35 15.56 6.75 6.29
N ASN A 36 15.20 5.58 5.74
CA ASN A 36 14.73 5.49 4.35
C ASN A 36 13.24 5.89 4.29
N LEU A 37 12.98 7.19 4.18
CA LEU A 37 11.65 7.78 4.11
C LEU A 37 10.84 7.27 2.91
N SER A 38 11.49 7.01 1.78
CA SER A 38 10.88 6.43 0.58
C SER A 38 10.26 5.07 0.89
N ARG A 39 11.01 4.19 1.56
CA ARG A 39 10.52 2.88 1.97
C ARG A 39 9.34 2.94 2.94
N LEU A 40 9.36 3.89 3.87
CA LEU A 40 8.25 4.10 4.81
C LEU A 40 7.00 4.59 4.08
N ARG A 41 7.14 5.55 3.15
CA ARG A 41 6.03 6.07 2.33
C ARG A 41 5.44 4.98 1.46
N SER A 42 6.28 4.20 0.77
CA SER A 42 5.83 3.09 -0.08
C SER A 42 5.07 2.04 0.73
N LYS A 43 5.59 1.65 1.91
CA LYS A 43 4.89 0.72 2.80
C LYS A 43 3.54 1.27 3.26
N GLY A 44 3.49 2.55 3.65
CA GLY A 44 2.26 3.22 4.06
C GLY A 44 1.23 3.28 2.93
N ALA A 45 1.65 3.58 1.70
CA ALA A 45 0.78 3.59 0.53
C ALA A 45 0.17 2.21 0.27
N ILE A 46 0.96 1.14 0.30
CA ILE A 46 0.47 -0.24 0.12
C ILE A 46 -0.50 -0.65 1.23
N GLN A 47 -0.22 -0.30 2.49
CA GLN A 47 -1.16 -0.55 3.60
C GLN A 47 -2.47 0.22 3.42
N GLY A 48 -2.40 1.46 2.95
CA GLY A 48 -3.57 2.27 2.59
C GLY A 48 -4.42 1.62 1.49
N LEU A 49 -3.78 1.05 0.46
CA LEU A 49 -4.50 0.29 -0.57
C LEU A 49 -5.16 -0.96 0.02
N GLY A 50 -4.49 -1.67 0.93
CA GLY A 50 -5.06 -2.84 1.60
C GLY A 50 -6.33 -2.51 2.40
N THR A 51 -6.31 -1.43 3.17
CA THR A 51 -7.49 -0.96 3.90
C THR A 51 -8.61 -0.49 2.98
N THR A 52 -8.24 0.15 1.86
CA THR A 52 -9.20 0.59 0.83
C THR A 52 -9.88 -0.60 0.15
N MET A 53 -9.14 -1.66 -0.19
CA MET A 53 -9.72 -2.88 -0.76
C MET A 53 -10.71 -3.55 0.19
N LEU A 54 -10.38 -3.61 1.48
CA LEU A 54 -11.29 -4.12 2.50
C LEU A 54 -12.55 -3.24 2.65
N ALA A 55 -12.40 -1.92 2.55
CA ALA A 55 -13.54 -1.00 2.57
C ALA A 55 -14.46 -1.24 1.37
N PHE A 56 -13.92 -1.41 0.15
CA PHE A 56 -14.71 -1.72 -1.04
C PHE A 56 -15.51 -3.01 -0.92
N GLN A 57 -14.89 -4.06 -0.37
CA GLN A 57 -15.59 -5.30 -0.11
C GLN A 57 -16.77 -5.10 0.86
N ARG A 58 -16.57 -4.37 1.95
CA ARG A 58 -17.63 -4.04 2.91
C ARG A 58 -18.72 -3.17 2.30
N GLU A 59 -18.34 -2.23 1.44
CA GLU A 59 -19.27 -1.38 0.73
C GLU A 59 -20.13 -2.17 -0.26
N ALA A 60 -19.54 -3.12 -1.02
CA ALA A 60 -20.29 -4.01 -1.91
C ALA A 60 -21.38 -4.78 -1.15
N ILE A 61 -21.03 -5.34 0.02
CA ILE A 61 -21.97 -6.08 0.87
C ILE A 61 -23.01 -5.14 1.48
N GLY A 62 -22.58 -4.04 2.09
CA GLY A 62 -23.45 -3.14 2.82
C GLY A 62 -24.45 -2.39 1.94
N ARG A 63 -24.07 -2.04 0.73
CA ARG A 63 -24.94 -1.35 -0.26
C ARG A 63 -25.70 -2.30 -1.18
N GLN A 64 -25.40 -3.61 -1.12
CA GLN A 64 -26.00 -4.64 -1.98
C GLN A 64 -25.80 -4.39 -3.49
N HIS A 65 -24.69 -3.73 -3.87
CA HIS A 65 -24.26 -3.51 -5.24
C HIS A 65 -22.89 -4.12 -5.50
N ASN A 66 -22.62 -4.46 -6.74
CA ASN A 66 -21.27 -4.90 -7.11
C ASN A 66 -20.30 -3.70 -7.06
N MET A 67 -19.05 -3.99 -6.74
CA MET A 67 -17.96 -3.03 -6.81
C MET A 67 -17.00 -3.47 -7.90
N VAL A 68 -16.79 -2.63 -8.90
CA VAL A 68 -15.82 -2.87 -9.98
C VAL A 68 -14.61 -2.01 -9.72
N ILE A 69 -13.44 -2.64 -9.57
CA ILE A 69 -12.19 -1.94 -9.30
C ILE A 69 -11.27 -2.16 -10.50
N MET A 70 -11.16 -1.14 -11.33
CA MET A 70 -10.31 -1.12 -12.52
C MET A 70 -8.88 -0.79 -12.15
N VAL A 71 -7.93 -1.40 -12.85
CA VAL A 71 -6.49 -1.14 -12.67
C VAL A 71 -5.98 -0.30 -13.83
N ASP A 72 -5.75 0.97 -13.56
CA ASP A 72 -5.18 1.91 -14.53
C ASP A 72 -3.65 1.94 -14.37
N VAL A 73 -2.99 1.07 -15.12
CA VAL A 73 -1.52 0.94 -15.08
C VAL A 73 -0.82 2.22 -15.53
N PRO A 74 -1.17 2.84 -16.67
CA PRO A 74 -0.58 4.11 -17.10
C PRO A 74 -0.85 5.26 -16.13
N GLY A 75 -2.09 5.35 -15.63
CA GLY A 75 -2.51 6.38 -14.68
C GLY A 75 -2.04 6.16 -13.24
N ARG A 76 -1.38 5.03 -12.96
CA ARG A 76 -0.90 4.64 -11.62
C ARG A 76 -1.99 4.75 -10.55
N ALA A 77 -3.17 4.26 -10.87
CA ALA A 77 -4.33 4.36 -10.00
C ALA A 77 -5.20 3.11 -10.03
N LEU A 78 -5.94 2.90 -8.96
CA LEU A 78 -7.14 2.07 -8.96
C LEU A 78 -8.34 2.98 -9.17
N ARG A 79 -9.31 2.55 -9.99
CA ARG A 79 -10.57 3.27 -10.22
C ARG A 79 -11.71 2.38 -9.72
N ALA A 80 -12.38 2.81 -8.67
CA ALA A 80 -13.49 2.08 -8.08
C ALA A 80 -14.83 2.63 -8.55
N LEU A 81 -15.67 1.74 -9.06
CA LEU A 81 -17.01 2.01 -9.56
C LEU A 81 -18.03 1.27 -8.68
N TYR A 82 -19.06 1.98 -8.22
CA TYR A 82 -20.29 1.38 -7.73
C TYR A 82 -21.16 0.98 -8.90
N ASP A 83 -21.13 -0.28 -9.27
CA ASP A 83 -21.90 -0.83 -10.37
C ASP A 83 -23.32 -1.13 -9.89
N SER A 84 -24.17 -0.11 -9.97
CA SER A 84 -25.56 -0.18 -9.52
C SER A 84 -26.44 -1.01 -10.45
N THR A 85 -26.04 -1.14 -11.71
CA THR A 85 -26.73 -1.88 -12.76
C THR A 85 -26.23 -3.33 -12.87
N ASN A 86 -25.08 -3.65 -12.26
CA ASN A 86 -24.41 -4.94 -12.27
C ASN A 86 -24.01 -5.42 -13.70
N ASP A 87 -23.64 -4.50 -14.57
CA ASP A 87 -23.25 -4.75 -15.95
C ASP A 87 -21.75 -4.62 -16.25
N VAL A 88 -20.95 -4.27 -15.21
CA VAL A 88 -19.50 -4.05 -15.30
C VAL A 88 -19.14 -2.95 -16.32
N ARG A 89 -19.99 -1.92 -16.38
CA ARG A 89 -19.83 -0.76 -17.26
C ARG A 89 -20.01 0.53 -16.47
N ILE A 90 -19.30 1.58 -16.86
CA ILE A 90 -19.52 2.91 -16.32
C ILE A 90 -20.76 3.53 -16.98
N ASN A 91 -21.79 3.79 -16.20
CA ASN A 91 -23.03 4.42 -16.65
C ASN A 91 -23.10 5.89 -16.16
N ASN A 92 -23.93 6.72 -16.82
CA ASN A 92 -24.00 8.18 -16.57
C ASN A 92 -24.32 8.57 -15.11
N ASN A 93 -24.99 7.70 -14.37
CA ASN A 93 -25.37 7.96 -12.96
C ASN A 93 -24.39 7.35 -11.96
N GLU A 94 -23.35 6.70 -12.41
CA GLU A 94 -22.37 6.02 -11.57
C GLU A 94 -21.11 6.86 -11.40
N ARG A 95 -20.59 6.86 -10.18
CA ARG A 95 -19.39 7.63 -9.84
C ARG A 95 -18.18 6.73 -9.80
N VAL A 96 -17.11 7.16 -10.46
CA VAL A 96 -15.80 6.52 -10.38
C VAL A 96 -14.95 7.27 -9.36
N ARG A 97 -14.46 6.55 -8.35
CA ARG A 97 -13.50 7.05 -7.37
C ARG A 97 -12.10 6.66 -7.80
N ILE A 98 -11.19 7.63 -7.93
CA ILE A 98 -9.79 7.40 -8.29
C ILE A 98 -8.95 7.33 -7.02
N ILE A 99 -8.15 6.28 -6.90
CA ILE A 99 -7.25 6.02 -5.78
C ILE A 99 -5.82 5.89 -6.33
N PRO A 100 -4.96 6.89 -6.17
CA PRO A 100 -3.58 6.79 -6.61
C PRO A 100 -2.83 5.74 -5.79
N VAL A 101 -1.98 4.96 -6.43
CA VAL A 101 -1.18 3.92 -5.74
C VAL A 101 0.01 4.50 -4.97
N GLY A 102 0.34 5.77 -5.21
CA GLY A 102 1.47 6.48 -4.60
C GLY A 102 2.55 6.85 -5.64
N GLU A 103 3.25 7.95 -5.40
CA GLU A 103 4.19 8.53 -6.37
C GLU A 103 5.36 7.60 -6.73
N GLU A 104 5.85 6.84 -5.77
CA GLU A 104 7.00 5.94 -5.93
C GLU A 104 6.59 4.50 -6.30
N ILE A 105 5.29 4.21 -6.35
CA ILE A 105 4.76 2.87 -6.64
C ILE A 105 4.39 2.76 -8.11
N VAL A 106 4.76 1.64 -8.71
CA VAL A 106 4.39 1.26 -10.08
C VAL A 106 3.80 -0.13 -10.10
N PHE A 107 2.94 -0.40 -11.06
CA PHE A 107 2.42 -1.75 -11.30
C PHE A 107 3.50 -2.60 -11.97
N GLY A 108 3.76 -3.75 -11.40
CA GLY A 108 4.73 -4.71 -11.90
C GLY A 108 5.63 -5.28 -10.80
N LYS A 109 6.47 -6.23 -11.22
CA LYS A 109 7.50 -6.85 -10.39
C LYS A 109 8.84 -6.89 -11.15
N PRO A 110 9.98 -6.79 -10.45
CA PRO A 110 11.29 -7.03 -11.07
C PRO A 110 11.39 -8.44 -11.65
N ALA A 111 12.20 -8.62 -12.69
CA ALA A 111 12.42 -9.92 -13.31
C ALA A 111 12.98 -10.97 -12.32
N ALA A 112 13.83 -10.53 -11.39
CA ALA A 112 14.42 -11.38 -10.36
C ALA A 112 13.42 -11.89 -9.30
N VAL A 113 12.22 -11.29 -9.21
CA VAL A 113 11.20 -11.72 -8.26
C VAL A 113 10.32 -12.79 -8.93
N PRO A 114 10.16 -13.98 -8.32
CA PRO A 114 9.35 -15.05 -8.90
C PRO A 114 7.87 -14.63 -8.99
N ALA A 115 7.19 -15.14 -10.02
CA ALA A 115 5.77 -14.93 -10.18
C ALA A 115 4.97 -15.71 -9.12
N ARG A 116 3.78 -15.21 -8.81
CA ARG A 116 2.77 -15.90 -8.00
C ARG A 116 1.86 -16.77 -8.90
N SER A 117 0.98 -17.54 -8.25
CA SER A 117 0.04 -18.46 -8.91
C SER A 117 -0.91 -17.78 -9.91
N PHE A 118 -1.17 -16.49 -9.76
CA PHE A 118 -2.04 -15.73 -10.67
C PHE A 118 -1.35 -15.28 -11.97
N GLY A 119 -0.02 -15.45 -12.11
CA GLY A 119 0.72 -15.12 -13.33
C GLY A 119 1.85 -14.11 -13.14
N ALA A 120 2.54 -13.78 -14.23
CA ALA A 120 3.75 -12.93 -14.21
C ALA A 120 3.52 -11.47 -14.65
N ASN A 121 2.39 -11.17 -15.31
CA ASN A 121 2.08 -9.82 -15.77
C ASN A 121 1.84 -8.86 -14.61
N PRO A 122 2.01 -7.54 -14.81
CA PRO A 122 1.72 -6.54 -13.78
C PRO A 122 0.33 -6.65 -13.18
N VAL A 123 -0.66 -6.99 -14.02
CA VAL A 123 -2.07 -7.19 -13.66
C VAL A 123 -2.56 -8.46 -14.34
N ASN A 124 -3.20 -9.34 -13.59
CA ASN A 124 -3.67 -10.65 -14.05
C ASN A 124 -5.13 -10.83 -13.64
N PHE A 125 -6.01 -10.04 -14.28
CA PHE A 125 -7.45 -10.21 -14.28
C PHE A 125 -7.91 -10.37 -15.71
N THR A 126 -8.83 -11.30 -15.96
CA THR A 126 -9.40 -11.55 -17.29
C THR A 126 -10.61 -10.67 -17.56
N THR A 127 -11.28 -10.24 -16.50
CA THR A 127 -12.39 -9.28 -16.58
C THR A 127 -11.86 -7.90 -16.93
N THR A 128 -12.54 -7.23 -17.87
CA THR A 128 -12.31 -5.82 -18.20
C THR A 128 -13.59 -5.01 -17.97
N GLU A 129 -13.42 -3.74 -17.61
CA GLU A 129 -14.54 -2.80 -17.63
C GLU A 129 -14.83 -2.41 -19.08
N LEU A 130 -16.13 -2.49 -19.47
CA LEU A 130 -16.54 -2.50 -20.88
C LEU A 130 -16.41 -1.14 -21.59
N SER A 131 -16.39 -0.02 -20.84
CA SER A 131 -16.29 1.31 -21.44
C SER A 131 -14.84 1.75 -21.66
N THR A 132 -13.93 1.38 -20.75
CA THR A 132 -12.52 1.77 -20.79
C THR A 132 -11.58 0.69 -21.26
N GLY A 133 -12.01 -0.59 -21.23
CA GLY A 133 -11.17 -1.75 -21.52
C GLY A 133 -10.10 -2.03 -20.45
N LEU A 134 -10.14 -1.34 -19.30
CA LEU A 134 -9.17 -1.55 -18.24
C LEU A 134 -9.40 -2.91 -17.54
N PRO A 135 -8.34 -3.65 -17.20
CA PRO A 135 -8.46 -4.84 -16.37
C PRO A 135 -9.16 -4.50 -15.05
N ALA A 136 -10.11 -5.33 -14.64
CA ALA A 136 -10.94 -5.05 -13.50
C ALA A 136 -11.18 -6.27 -12.62
N MET A 137 -11.20 -6.07 -11.32
CA MET A 137 -11.69 -7.03 -10.34
C MET A 137 -13.12 -6.64 -9.94
N VAL A 138 -14.01 -7.61 -9.91
CA VAL A 138 -15.41 -7.41 -9.52
C VAL A 138 -15.66 -8.09 -8.19
N LEU A 139 -16.05 -7.30 -7.20
CA LEU A 139 -16.49 -7.77 -5.89
C LEU A 139 -18.01 -7.78 -5.89
N TYR A 140 -18.58 -8.95 -5.65
CA TYR A 140 -20.03 -9.10 -5.62
C TYR A 140 -20.63 -8.67 -4.28
N ARG A 141 -21.88 -8.28 -4.30
CA ARG A 141 -22.69 -7.93 -3.12
C ARG A 141 -22.80 -9.03 -2.04
N ASN A 142 -22.52 -10.28 -2.40
CA ASN A 142 -22.45 -11.41 -1.46
C ASN A 142 -21.06 -11.58 -0.82
N GLY A 143 -20.12 -10.68 -1.13
CA GLY A 143 -18.76 -10.70 -0.60
C GLY A 143 -17.76 -11.55 -1.37
N SER A 144 -18.19 -12.31 -2.39
CA SER A 144 -17.26 -13.06 -3.25
C SER A 144 -16.68 -12.18 -4.36
N ALA A 145 -15.67 -12.69 -5.07
CA ALA A 145 -15.15 -12.07 -6.29
C ALA A 145 -15.51 -12.89 -7.53
N LYS A 146 -15.57 -12.21 -8.68
CA LYS A 146 -15.89 -12.84 -9.96
C LYS A 146 -14.86 -13.90 -10.34
N GLU A 147 -13.59 -13.60 -10.13
CA GLU A 147 -12.47 -14.47 -10.51
C GLU A 147 -11.34 -14.43 -9.49
N PHE A 148 -10.47 -15.43 -9.56
CA PHE A 148 -9.16 -15.38 -8.92
C PHE A 148 -8.21 -14.60 -9.83
N GLY A 149 -7.37 -13.76 -9.23
CA GLY A 149 -6.41 -12.98 -9.97
C GLY A 149 -5.55 -12.16 -9.02
N GLY A 150 -4.73 -11.30 -9.57
CA GLY A 150 -3.87 -10.47 -8.75
C GLY A 150 -3.12 -9.41 -9.53
N LEU A 151 -2.37 -8.61 -8.80
CA LEU A 151 -1.50 -7.58 -9.35
C LEU A 151 -0.21 -7.47 -8.53
N TYR A 152 0.81 -6.93 -9.16
CA TYR A 152 2.08 -6.60 -8.50
C TYR A 152 2.25 -5.10 -8.40
N LEU A 153 2.80 -4.67 -7.27
CA LEU A 153 3.20 -3.30 -7.01
C LEU A 153 4.65 -3.30 -6.52
N SER A 154 5.46 -2.44 -7.10
CA SER A 154 6.87 -2.30 -6.71
C SER A 154 7.24 -0.84 -6.64
N THR A 155 8.30 -0.52 -5.91
CA THR A 155 8.89 0.82 -6.04
C THR A 155 9.58 0.96 -7.40
N ALA A 156 9.68 2.19 -7.92
CA ALA A 156 10.39 2.47 -9.15
C ALA A 156 11.87 2.02 -9.06
N LYS A 157 12.49 2.09 -7.88
CA LYS A 157 13.85 1.60 -7.63
C LYS A 157 13.96 0.09 -7.75
N ALA A 158 12.97 -0.64 -7.21
CA ALA A 158 12.91 -2.10 -7.36
C ALA A 158 12.77 -2.50 -8.83
N MET A 159 11.88 -1.83 -9.57
CA MET A 159 11.68 -2.08 -11.01
C MET A 159 12.94 -1.79 -11.85
N ALA A 160 13.71 -0.78 -11.48
CA ALA A 160 14.99 -0.46 -12.10
C ALA A 160 16.12 -1.45 -11.73
N GLY A 161 15.86 -2.46 -10.88
CA GLY A 161 16.84 -3.43 -10.45
C GLY A 161 17.89 -2.88 -9.47
N ALA A 162 17.58 -1.80 -8.76
CA ALA A 162 18.52 -1.21 -7.80
C ALA A 162 18.87 -2.21 -6.70
N PRO A 163 20.15 -2.39 -6.34
CA PRO A 163 20.59 -3.34 -5.33
C PRO A 163 19.88 -3.12 -3.98
N GLY A 164 19.42 -4.20 -3.35
CA GLY A 164 18.74 -4.15 -2.06
C GLY A 164 17.28 -3.68 -2.08
N HIS A 165 16.72 -3.35 -3.25
CA HIS A 165 15.33 -2.86 -3.37
C HIS A 165 14.33 -3.92 -3.85
N ALA A 166 14.75 -5.13 -4.23
CA ALA A 166 13.84 -6.21 -4.65
C ALA A 166 12.77 -6.55 -3.58
N ASN A 167 13.08 -6.36 -2.30
CA ASN A 167 12.17 -6.55 -1.18
C ASN A 167 11.10 -5.43 -1.03
N GLU A 168 11.11 -4.46 -1.91
CA GLU A 168 10.10 -3.41 -2.05
C GLU A 168 9.11 -3.78 -3.16
N THR A 169 8.77 -5.06 -3.22
CA THR A 169 7.79 -5.63 -4.15
C THR A 169 6.69 -6.32 -3.37
N TRP A 170 5.46 -6.03 -3.75
CA TRP A 170 4.25 -6.60 -3.18
C TRP A 170 3.41 -7.26 -4.25
N ALA A 171 2.67 -8.28 -3.84
CA ALA A 171 1.65 -8.93 -4.64
C ALA A 171 0.32 -8.84 -3.89
N MET A 172 -0.76 -8.57 -4.60
CA MET A 172 -2.11 -8.68 -4.12
C MET A 172 -2.79 -9.82 -4.84
N GLU A 173 -3.31 -10.79 -4.10
CA GLU A 173 -4.09 -11.91 -4.61
C GLU A 173 -5.56 -11.75 -4.20
N LEU A 174 -6.46 -11.83 -5.15
CA LEU A 174 -7.89 -11.77 -4.90
C LEU A 174 -8.45 -13.19 -4.76
N VAL A 175 -8.90 -13.52 -3.55
CA VAL A 175 -9.50 -14.83 -3.26
C VAL A 175 -10.95 -14.85 -3.76
N ARG A 176 -11.23 -15.65 -4.81
CA ARG A 176 -12.56 -15.70 -5.44
C ARG A 176 -13.70 -15.98 -4.46
N ALA A 177 -13.55 -16.98 -3.60
CA ALA A 177 -14.63 -17.41 -2.69
C ALA A 177 -15.06 -16.35 -1.68
N THR A 178 -14.13 -15.54 -1.21
CA THR A 178 -14.35 -14.57 -0.13
C THR A 178 -14.26 -13.12 -0.59
N GLY A 179 -13.83 -12.85 -1.83
CA GLY A 179 -13.55 -11.50 -2.33
C GLY A 179 -12.46 -10.76 -1.54
N ARG A 180 -11.72 -11.50 -0.70
CA ARG A 180 -10.66 -10.92 0.12
C ARG A 180 -9.40 -10.68 -0.71
N ALA A 181 -8.82 -9.50 -0.59
CA ALA A 181 -7.51 -9.20 -1.11
C ALA A 181 -6.44 -9.61 -0.10
N GLU A 182 -5.61 -10.59 -0.45
CA GLU A 182 -4.47 -11.03 0.35
C GLU A 182 -3.21 -10.34 -0.14
N TRP A 183 -2.47 -9.74 0.79
CA TRP A 183 -1.27 -8.98 0.49
C TRP A 183 -0.03 -9.76 0.90
N LEU A 184 0.91 -9.87 -0.01
CA LEU A 184 2.17 -10.56 0.17
C LEU A 184 3.30 -9.58 -0.16
N ARG A 185 4.43 -9.76 0.50
CA ARG A 185 5.64 -8.99 0.26
C ARG A 185 6.79 -9.92 -0.06
N TRP A 186 7.59 -9.58 -1.05
CA TRP A 186 8.87 -10.26 -1.31
C TRP A 186 9.89 -9.86 -0.25
N ASN A 187 10.50 -10.83 0.44
CA ASN A 187 11.52 -10.55 1.48
C ASN A 187 12.96 -10.67 0.98
N GLY A 188 13.15 -11.00 -0.32
CA GLY A 188 14.45 -11.30 -0.94
C GLY A 188 14.62 -12.77 -1.29
N THR A 189 13.92 -13.68 -0.62
CA THR A 189 14.00 -15.13 -0.83
C THR A 189 12.65 -15.80 -1.05
N ALA A 190 11.60 -15.29 -0.41
CA ALA A 190 10.26 -15.87 -0.46
C ALA A 190 9.18 -14.78 -0.37
N TRP A 191 7.98 -15.12 -0.83
CA TRP A 191 6.79 -14.34 -0.59
C TRP A 191 6.28 -14.60 0.83
N VAL A 192 6.20 -13.56 1.64
CA VAL A 192 5.70 -13.61 3.01
C VAL A 192 4.45 -12.75 3.15
N ARG A 193 3.63 -13.01 4.16
CA ARG A 193 2.45 -12.20 4.42
C ARG A 193 2.83 -10.73 4.59
N GLY A 194 2.14 -9.83 3.92
CA GLY A 194 2.48 -8.41 3.86
C GLY A 194 2.05 -7.63 5.10
N PHE A 195 0.82 -7.87 5.56
CA PHE A 195 0.20 -7.32 6.78
C PHE A 195 -1.11 -8.04 7.08
#